data_1039c5f9edc3450629e44fbbe76e643b
#
_entry.id   1039c5f9edc3450629e44fbbe76e643b
#
_cell.length_a   1.000
_cell.length_b   1.000
_cell.length_c   1.000
_cell.angle_alpha   90.00
_cell.angle_beta   90.00
_cell.angle_gamma   90.00
#
_symmetry.space_group_name_H-M   'P 1'
#
loop_
_entity.id
_entity.type
_entity.pdbx_description
1 polymer ?
#
loop_
_entity_poly.entity_id
_entity_poly.type
_entity_poly.pdbx_seq_one_letter_code
_entity_poly.pdbx_strand_id
1 'polypeptide(L)' 'MAKWKQYELWVQTAQNKWEIVGLFPSPELATAVANARAARTRLIEVLYDGTKMMGQEIIAELGNTRKE' A
#
# COMPACT_ATOMS: atom_id res chain seq x y z
N MET A 1 11.83 8.05 -21.24
CA MET A 1 11.04 7.43 -20.56
C MET A 1 11.08 7.68 -19.16
N ALA A 2 10.11 8.08 -18.55
CA ALA A 2 10.10 8.44 -17.16
C ALA A 2 9.73 7.25 -16.33
N LYS A 3 10.52 6.98 -15.35
CA LYS A 3 10.18 5.97 -14.36
C LYS A 3 9.59 6.68 -13.18
N TRP A 4 8.56 6.11 -12.60
CA TRP A 4 7.90 6.73 -11.47
C TRP A 4 7.33 5.64 -10.56
N LYS A 5 7.05 6.01 -9.33
CA LYS A 5 6.56 5.08 -8.34
C LYS A 5 5.19 5.47 -7.90
N GLN A 6 4.39 4.47 -7.59
CA GLN A 6 3.08 4.68 -7.04
C GLN A 6 2.92 3.73 -5.88
N TYR A 7 2.16 4.12 -4.90
CA TYR A 7 2.03 3.33 -3.68
C TYR A 7 0.59 2.87 -3.56
N GLU A 8 0.42 1.55 -3.45
CA GLU A 8 -0.88 0.95 -3.28
C GLU A 8 -1.09 0.64 -1.83
N LEU A 9 -2.22 1.05 -1.29
CA LEU A 9 -2.55 0.74 0.09
C LEU A 9 -3.66 -0.28 0.09
N TRP A 10 -3.41 -1.41 0.72
CA TRP A 10 -4.36 -2.50 0.81
C TRP A 10 -4.78 -2.68 2.25
N VAL A 11 -6.04 -3.05 2.47
CA VAL A 11 -6.58 -3.28 3.79
C VAL A 11 -7.09 -4.71 3.86
N GLN A 12 -6.87 -5.35 5.00
CA GLN A 12 -7.40 -6.69 5.22
C GLN A 12 -8.84 -6.58 5.67
N THR A 13 -9.75 -7.14 4.87
CA THR A 13 -11.16 -7.06 5.15
C THR A 13 -11.70 -8.33 5.81
N ALA A 14 -10.96 -9.42 5.68
CA ALA A 14 -11.29 -10.68 6.33
C ALA A 14 -10.01 -11.47 6.44
N GLN A 15 -10.08 -12.63 7.05
CA GLN A 15 -8.88 -13.37 7.37
C GLN A 15 -7.99 -13.61 6.15
N ASN A 16 -8.55 -13.90 5.02
CA ASN A 16 -7.76 -14.15 3.82
C ASN A 16 -8.14 -13.20 2.69
N LYS A 17 -8.68 -12.05 3.01
CA LYS A 17 -9.10 -11.11 1.98
C LYS A 17 -8.47 -9.78 2.15
N TRP A 18 -7.96 -9.24 1.06
CA TRP A 18 -7.36 -7.91 1.02
C TRP A 18 -8.02 -7.12 -0.10
N GLU A 19 -8.27 -5.86 0.16
CA GLU A 19 -8.83 -4.97 -0.83
C GLU A 19 -8.00 -3.72 -0.93
N ILE A 20 -7.89 -3.19 -2.14
CA ILE A 20 -7.13 -1.97 -2.32
C ILE A 20 -7.95 -0.78 -1.84
N VAL A 21 -7.32 0.07 -1.03
CA VAL A 21 -7.94 1.28 -0.53
C VAL A 21 -7.78 2.39 -1.55
N GLY A 22 -6.61 2.49 -2.16
CA GLY A 22 -6.35 3.53 -3.12
C GLY A 22 -4.91 3.55 -3.55
N LEU A 23 -4.61 4.49 -4.43
CA LEU A 23 -3.27 4.69 -4.94
C LEU A 23 -2.80 6.06 -4.50
N PHE A 24 -1.54 6.15 -4.11
CA PHE A 24 -1.00 7.38 -3.56
C PHE A 24 0.31 7.71 -4.24
N PRO A 25 0.61 8.99 -4.44
CA PRO A 25 1.87 9.37 -5.08
C PRO A 25 3.06 9.31 -4.13
N SER A 26 2.83 9.26 -2.83
CA SER A 26 3.93 9.22 -1.89
C SER A 26 3.63 8.26 -0.75
N PRO A 27 4.67 7.67 -0.16
CA PRO A 27 4.45 6.76 0.97
C PRO A 27 3.94 7.49 2.21
N GLU A 28 4.25 8.77 2.35
CA GLU A 28 3.77 9.52 3.51
C GLU A 28 2.27 9.64 3.51
N LEU A 29 1.68 9.93 2.34
CA LEU A 29 0.24 10.03 2.25
C LEU A 29 -0.41 8.69 2.52
N ALA A 30 0.13 7.63 1.95
CA ALA A 30 -0.41 6.29 2.16
C ALA A 30 -0.33 5.91 3.63
N THR A 31 0.77 6.22 4.28
CA THR A 31 0.95 5.90 5.69
C THR A 31 -0.04 6.67 6.55
N ALA A 32 -0.29 7.94 6.23
CA ALA A 32 -1.25 8.72 6.99
C ALA A 32 -2.64 8.11 6.90
N VAL A 33 -3.03 7.67 5.71
CA VAL A 33 -4.34 7.03 5.54
C VAL A 33 -4.38 5.71 6.30
N ALA A 34 -3.30 4.95 6.24
CA ALA A 34 -3.24 3.66 6.94
C ALA A 34 -3.38 3.84 8.44
N ASN A 35 -2.71 4.87 8.98
CA ASN A 35 -2.77 5.10 10.42
C ASN A 35 -4.13 5.53 10.90
N ALA A 36 -4.95 6.06 10.02
CA ALA A 36 -6.30 6.45 10.37
C ALA A 36 -7.28 5.28 10.40
N ARG A 37 -6.83 4.12 9.94
CA ARG A 37 -7.70 2.97 9.87
C ARG A 37 -7.43 2.03 11.03
N ALA A 38 -8.47 1.37 11.50
CA ALA A 38 -8.33 0.41 12.58
C ALA A 38 -7.90 -0.96 12.08
N ALA A 39 -7.94 -1.19 10.78
CA ALA A 39 -7.64 -2.49 10.22
C ALA A 39 -6.18 -2.59 9.84
N ARG A 40 -5.75 -3.82 9.65
CA ARG A 40 -4.41 -4.08 9.19
C ARG A 40 -4.26 -3.65 7.75
N THR A 41 -3.20 -2.93 7.43
CA THR A 41 -2.97 -2.45 6.09
C THR A 41 -1.59 -2.86 5.61
N ARG A 42 -1.44 -2.85 4.29
CA ARG A 42 -0.19 -3.23 3.65
C ARG A 42 0.12 -2.20 2.57
N LEU A 43 1.35 -1.70 2.59
CA LEU A 43 1.78 -0.69 1.63
C LEU A 43 2.69 -1.32 0.61
N ILE A 44 2.34 -1.20 -0.66
CA ILE A 44 3.08 -1.80 -1.75
C ILE A 44 3.61 -0.70 -2.66
N GLU A 45 4.92 -0.70 -2.88
CA GLU A 45 5.53 0.24 -3.80
C GLU A 45 5.55 -0.40 -5.18
N VAL A 46 5.01 0.31 -6.17
CA VAL A 46 4.94 -0.19 -7.54
C VAL A 46 5.77 0.73 -8.42
N LEU A 47 6.67 0.16 -9.17
CA LEU A 47 7.52 0.92 -10.09
C LEU A 47 6.96 0.82 -11.49
N TYR A 48 6.80 1.97 -12.12
CA TYR A 48 6.32 2.05 -13.49
C TYR A 48 7.36 2.67 -14.41
N ASP A 49 7.30 2.28 -15.67
CA ASP A 49 8.06 2.93 -16.73
C ASP A 49 7.02 3.34 -17.76
N GLY A 50 6.64 4.62 -17.73
CA GLY A 50 5.50 5.07 -18.51
C GLY A 50 4.23 4.47 -17.96
N THR A 51 3.55 3.64 -18.73
CA THR A 51 2.35 2.98 -18.27
C THR A 51 2.59 1.51 -17.94
N LYS A 52 3.84 1.05 -18.07
CA LYS A 52 4.14 -0.35 -17.86
C LYS A 52 4.63 -0.60 -16.45
N MET A 53 4.03 -1.56 -15.78
CA MET A 53 4.47 -1.92 -14.44
C MET A 53 5.75 -2.73 -14.52
N MET A 54 6.80 -2.25 -13.87
CA MET A 54 8.09 -2.90 -13.90
C MET A 54 8.31 -3.82 -12.71
N GLY A 55 7.68 -3.53 -11.59
CA GLY A 55 7.83 -4.37 -10.41
C GLY A 55 7.03 -3.83 -9.26
N GLN A 56 6.92 -4.64 -8.20
CA GLN A 56 6.22 -4.21 -6.99
C GLN A 56 6.86 -4.87 -5.80
N GLU A 57 6.75 -4.21 -4.66
CA GLU A 57 7.39 -4.69 -3.45
C GLU A 57 6.61 -4.22 -2.25
N ILE A 58 6.40 -5.10 -1.28
CA ILE A 58 5.76 -4.71 -0.03
C ILE A 58 6.81 -3.99 0.81
N ILE A 59 6.57 -2.73 1.12
CA ILE A 59 7.55 -1.96 1.87
C ILE A 59 7.15 -1.72 3.32
N ALA A 60 5.89 -1.95 3.68
CA ALA A 60 5.48 -1.80 5.06
C ALA A 60 4.16 -2.51 5.31
N GLU A 61 3.98 -2.95 6.54
CA GLU A 61 2.68 -3.40 7.00
C GLU A 61 2.33 -2.57 8.21
N LEU A 62 1.15 -1.99 8.21
CA LEU A 62 0.76 -1.00 9.18
C LEU A 62 -0.57 -1.38 9.80
N GLY A 63 -0.91 -0.67 10.86
CA GLY A 63 -2.18 -0.85 11.50
C GLY A 63 -2.10 -1.77 12.68
N ASN A 64 -3.27 -2.17 13.17
CA ASN A 64 -3.36 -2.89 14.40
C ASN A 64 -2.98 -4.32 14.24
N THR A 65 -1.84 -4.65 14.66
CA THR A 65 -1.48 -6.01 14.62
C THR A 65 -1.59 -6.63 15.95
N ARG A 66 -1.92 -6.27 16.95
CA ARG A 66 -2.01 -6.80 18.13
C ARG A 66 -1.51 -7.87 18.48
N LYS A 67 -0.88 -8.24 18.90
CA LYS A 67 -0.32 -9.15 19.07
C LYS A 67 -0.54 -9.63 19.93
N GLU A 68 -0.77 -9.85 20.27
CA GLU A 68 -0.81 -10.21 20.95
C GLU A 68 -0.74 -10.45 21.34
#